data_30d668f35119a29dc2e85a4f1ae0d921
#
_entry.id   30d668f35119a29dc2e85a4f1ae0d921
#
_cell.length_a   1.000
_cell.length_b   1.000
_cell.length_c   1.000
_cell.angle_alpha   90.00
_cell.angle_beta   90.00
_cell.angle_gamma   90.00
#
_symmetry.space_group_name_H-M   'P 1'
#
loop_
_entity.id
_entity.type
_entity.pdbx_description
1 polymer ?
#
loop_
_entity_poly.entity_id
_entity_poly.type
_entity_poly.pdbx_seq_one_letter_code
_entity_poly.pdbx_strand_id
1 'polypeptide(L)'
;MKHLSSLVVLLLVGGVWSAGADPKGDRKLVAKGSKVYAKNCVQCHGPGGDGKGFESMLQKLGARDFTQGVFKYRSTPPGELPTDEDLYRTIMEGVPRTPMPHHALLKKKEGRAVAQYVKTFFPAWKAEGEAQPVPLVPRPKNAGTPASLERGREVYRFLQCASCHGGTGRGDGPRAATLPPDTLGNAQYPTDLTLEKFKSGPEVEDLYRALMTGLDGTSMSAYGQIFTPPGDTGLQERDIWNLIFHVLRLKREGGFSAASP
;
A
#
# COMPACT_ATOMS: atom_id res chain seq x y z
N MET A 1 12.30 -36.80 62.09
CA MET A 1 12.25 -35.38 61.85
C MET A 1 13.06 -35.10 60.58
N LYS A 2 12.41 -34.88 59.46
CA LYS A 2 13.06 -34.61 58.18
C LYS A 2 12.69 -33.19 57.77
N HIS A 3 13.66 -32.30 57.71
CA HIS A 3 13.51 -30.92 57.25
C HIS A 3 13.41 -30.88 55.71
N LEU A 4 12.25 -30.45 55.19
CA LEU A 4 12.10 -30.09 53.79
C LEU A 4 12.52 -28.62 53.63
N SER A 5 13.61 -28.39 52.94
CA SER A 5 14.01 -27.02 52.51
C SER A 5 13.30 -26.69 51.21
N SER A 6 12.36 -25.74 51.28
CA SER A 6 11.70 -25.20 50.08
C SER A 6 12.64 -24.21 49.36
N LEU A 7 13.01 -24.58 48.14
CA LEU A 7 13.77 -23.69 47.23
C LEU A 7 12.76 -22.71 46.56
N VAL A 8 12.84 -21.47 46.93
CA VAL A 8 12.09 -20.40 46.22
C VAL A 8 12.88 -19.98 45.00
N VAL A 9 12.38 -20.33 43.82
CA VAL A 9 12.92 -19.86 42.54
C VAL A 9 12.31 -18.51 42.22
N LEU A 10 13.11 -17.45 42.37
CA LEU A 10 12.74 -16.10 41.94
C LEU A 10 12.84 -16.02 40.39
N LEU A 11 11.70 -16.06 39.70
CA LEU A 11 11.65 -15.74 38.28
C LEU A 11 11.75 -14.22 38.11
N LEU A 12 12.93 -13.76 37.69
CA LEU A 12 13.13 -12.39 37.21
C LEU A 12 12.42 -12.26 35.88
N VAL A 13 11.21 -11.71 35.87
CA VAL A 13 10.53 -11.25 34.66
C VAL A 13 11.26 -10.00 34.18
N GLY A 14 12.17 -10.20 33.22
CA GLY A 14 12.81 -9.10 32.50
C GLY A 14 11.76 -8.33 31.69
N GLY A 15 11.30 -7.21 32.22
CA GLY A 15 10.45 -6.30 31.47
C GLY A 15 11.20 -5.79 30.23
N VAL A 16 10.71 -6.13 29.04
CA VAL A 16 11.15 -5.53 27.79
C VAL A 16 10.67 -4.08 27.83
N TRP A 17 11.56 -3.18 28.15
CA TRP A 17 11.28 -1.75 28.01
C TRP A 17 11.12 -1.45 26.54
N SER A 18 9.87 -1.30 26.08
CA SER A 18 9.53 -0.60 24.85
C SER A 18 10.16 0.81 24.95
N ALA A 19 11.05 1.15 24.05
CA ALA A 19 11.62 2.47 23.96
C ALA A 19 10.49 3.46 23.63
N GLY A 20 9.92 4.08 24.65
CA GLY A 20 8.90 5.10 24.48
C GLY A 20 9.44 6.24 23.63
N ALA A 21 8.73 6.57 22.54
CA ALA A 21 9.05 7.70 21.68
C ALA A 21 9.19 8.99 22.52
N ASP A 22 10.21 9.81 22.22
CA ASP A 22 10.41 11.10 22.90
C ASP A 22 9.28 12.09 22.53
N PRO A 23 8.36 12.43 23.45
CA PRO A 23 7.21 13.28 23.13
C PRO A 23 7.59 14.70 22.68
N LYS A 24 8.83 15.13 22.98
CA LYS A 24 9.37 16.44 22.55
C LYS A 24 9.93 16.35 21.14
N GLY A 25 10.56 15.23 20.79
CA GLY A 25 11.05 14.94 19.44
C GLY A 25 9.91 14.88 18.43
N ASP A 26 8.84 14.18 18.76
CA ASP A 26 7.65 14.05 17.93
C ASP A 26 6.96 15.40 17.67
N ARG A 27 6.82 16.24 18.71
CA ARG A 27 6.22 17.58 18.55
C ARG A 27 7.03 18.50 17.62
N LYS A 28 8.37 18.47 17.70
CA LYS A 28 9.24 19.25 16.81
C LYS A 28 9.14 18.75 15.36
N LEU A 29 9.05 17.44 15.19
CA LEU A 29 8.91 16.82 13.87
C LEU A 29 7.56 17.17 13.23
N VAL A 30 6.47 17.07 13.97
CA VAL A 30 5.12 17.48 13.55
C VAL A 30 5.08 18.97 13.20
N ALA A 31 5.66 19.84 14.04
CA ALA A 31 5.72 21.29 13.76
C ALA A 31 6.55 21.62 12.51
N LYS A 32 7.60 20.86 12.20
CA LYS A 32 8.31 20.97 10.93
C LYS A 32 7.43 20.47 9.77
N GLY A 33 6.75 19.34 9.96
CA GLY A 33 5.86 18.75 8.98
C GLY A 33 4.74 19.68 8.58
N SER A 34 4.12 20.39 9.53
CA SER A 34 3.06 21.37 9.23
C SER A 34 3.52 22.49 8.31
N LYS A 35 4.76 22.98 8.47
CA LYS A 35 5.35 24.01 7.58
C LYS A 35 5.59 23.48 6.18
N VAL A 36 6.06 22.23 6.06
CA VAL A 36 6.27 21.57 4.75
C VAL A 36 4.93 21.33 4.07
N TYR A 37 3.94 20.84 4.81
CA TYR A 37 2.58 20.61 4.34
C TYR A 37 1.91 21.87 3.81
N ALA A 38 1.97 22.96 4.59
CA ALA A 38 1.40 24.25 4.20
C ALA A 38 1.99 24.77 2.88
N LYS A 39 3.25 24.47 2.60
CA LYS A 39 3.94 24.92 1.38
C LYS A 39 3.66 24.05 0.16
N ASN A 40 3.56 22.72 0.34
CA ASN A 40 3.63 21.78 -0.77
C ASN A 40 2.37 20.91 -0.95
N CYS A 41 1.49 20.81 0.05
CA CYS A 41 0.41 19.81 0.07
C CYS A 41 -0.98 20.40 0.19
N VAL A 42 -1.11 21.57 0.87
CA VAL A 42 -2.39 22.18 1.22
C VAL A 42 -3.27 22.51 0.01
N GLN A 43 -2.67 22.85 -1.13
CA GLN A 43 -3.42 23.22 -2.34
C GLN A 43 -4.31 22.07 -2.86
N CYS A 44 -3.85 20.82 -2.68
CA CYS A 44 -4.64 19.64 -3.06
C CYS A 44 -5.35 19.01 -1.85
N HIS A 45 -4.65 18.83 -0.73
CA HIS A 45 -5.17 18.08 0.40
C HIS A 45 -5.96 18.90 1.42
N GLY A 46 -6.03 20.24 1.25
CA GLY A 46 -6.74 21.15 2.16
C GLY A 46 -5.99 21.42 3.47
N PRO A 47 -6.30 22.51 4.16
CA PRO A 47 -5.67 22.86 5.43
C PRO A 47 -6.05 21.89 6.56
N GLY A 48 -7.22 21.25 6.48
CA GLY A 48 -7.72 20.22 7.39
C GLY A 48 -7.37 18.79 6.99
N GLY A 49 -6.65 18.58 5.88
CA GLY A 49 -6.31 17.26 5.38
C GLY A 49 -7.50 16.48 4.78
N ASP A 50 -8.60 17.16 4.49
CA ASP A 50 -9.90 16.61 4.04
C ASP A 50 -10.00 16.37 2.53
N GLY A 51 -8.90 16.55 1.80
CA GLY A 51 -8.84 16.39 0.35
C GLY A 51 -9.49 17.54 -0.45
N LYS A 52 -10.00 18.59 0.24
CA LYS A 52 -10.73 19.70 -0.35
C LYS A 52 -9.87 20.95 -0.51
N GLY A 53 -8.60 20.79 -0.87
CA GLY A 53 -7.76 21.90 -1.25
C GLY A 53 -8.27 22.59 -2.53
N PHE A 54 -7.90 23.86 -2.71
CA PHE A 54 -8.36 24.68 -3.82
C PHE A 54 -8.15 23.99 -5.19
N GLU A 55 -6.96 23.46 -5.44
CA GLU A 55 -6.64 22.77 -6.70
C GLU A 55 -7.45 21.47 -6.85
N SER A 56 -7.63 20.72 -5.76
CA SER A 56 -8.42 19.50 -5.79
C SER A 56 -9.87 19.76 -6.16
N MET A 57 -10.47 20.81 -5.62
CA MET A 57 -11.84 21.19 -5.91
C MET A 57 -11.99 21.76 -7.33
N LEU A 58 -11.06 22.62 -7.74
CA LEU A 58 -11.09 23.27 -9.04
C LEU A 58 -10.94 22.26 -10.19
N GLN A 59 -10.00 21.34 -10.06
CA GLN A 59 -9.65 20.37 -11.09
C GLN A 59 -10.28 18.99 -10.88
N LYS A 60 -11.09 18.80 -9.82
CA LYS A 60 -11.72 17.54 -9.45
C LYS A 60 -10.69 16.38 -9.31
N LEU A 61 -9.56 16.66 -8.65
CA LEU A 61 -8.43 15.72 -8.58
C LEU A 61 -8.69 14.51 -7.70
N GLY A 62 -9.66 14.55 -6.80
CA GLY A 62 -9.95 13.49 -5.84
C GLY A 62 -8.78 13.25 -4.88
N ALA A 63 -8.17 14.33 -4.36
CA ALA A 63 -7.08 14.23 -3.42
C ALA A 63 -7.50 13.44 -2.16
N ARG A 64 -6.56 12.68 -1.58
CA ARG A 64 -6.84 11.84 -0.42
C ARG A 64 -7.32 12.69 0.77
N ASP A 65 -8.45 12.30 1.33
CA ASP A 65 -8.94 12.74 2.63
C ASP A 65 -8.23 11.93 3.73
N PHE A 66 -7.35 12.58 4.47
CA PHE A 66 -6.58 11.95 5.55
C PHE A 66 -7.41 11.79 6.81
N THR A 67 -8.51 12.52 6.95
CA THR A 67 -9.37 12.49 8.16
C THR A 67 -10.16 11.20 8.28
N GLN A 68 -10.26 10.43 7.18
CA GLN A 68 -10.97 9.16 7.14
C GLN A 68 -10.11 7.95 7.54
N GLY A 69 -8.78 8.12 7.68
CA GLY A 69 -7.90 6.99 7.99
C GLY A 69 -7.78 5.92 6.89
N VAL A 70 -8.28 6.19 5.68
CA VAL A 70 -8.27 5.23 4.56
C VAL A 70 -7.13 5.53 3.60
N PHE A 71 -6.17 4.62 3.48
CA PHE A 71 -4.98 4.79 2.64
C PHE A 71 -4.83 3.64 1.64
N LYS A 72 -4.69 3.97 0.35
CA LYS A 72 -4.61 2.98 -0.75
C LYS A 72 -3.27 2.23 -0.78
N TYR A 73 -2.17 2.96 -0.59
CA TYR A 73 -0.80 2.42 -0.77
C TYR A 73 -0.17 2.21 0.58
N ARG A 74 -0.17 0.97 1.04
CA ARG A 74 0.37 0.56 2.33
C ARG A 74 0.93 -0.86 2.27
N SER A 75 1.73 -1.20 3.26
CA SER A 75 2.28 -2.54 3.45
C SER A 75 1.58 -3.32 4.55
N THR A 76 0.65 -2.69 5.27
CA THR A 76 -0.08 -3.26 6.41
C THR A 76 -1.31 -4.05 5.97
N PRO A 77 -1.87 -4.94 6.79
CA PRO A 77 -3.12 -5.67 6.51
C PRO A 77 -4.29 -4.77 6.10
N PRO A 78 -5.31 -5.33 5.39
CA PRO A 78 -6.49 -4.59 5.00
C PRO A 78 -7.19 -3.91 6.19
N GLY A 79 -7.53 -2.63 6.03
CA GLY A 79 -8.19 -1.83 7.07
C GLY A 79 -7.25 -1.24 8.11
N GLU A 80 -5.98 -1.64 8.15
CA GLU A 80 -4.99 -1.04 9.05
C GLU A 80 -4.35 0.23 8.46
N LEU A 81 -3.85 1.08 9.34
CA LEU A 81 -3.14 2.29 8.96
C LEU A 81 -1.78 1.96 8.31
N PRO A 82 -1.30 2.80 7.38
CA PRO A 82 0.01 2.62 6.78
C PRO A 82 1.14 2.83 7.79
N THR A 83 2.27 2.20 7.54
CA THR A 83 3.51 2.48 8.27
C THR A 83 4.03 3.88 7.97
N ASP A 84 4.94 4.38 8.80
CA ASP A 84 5.67 5.63 8.53
C ASP A 84 6.41 5.59 7.20
N GLU A 85 6.96 4.43 6.83
CA GLU A 85 7.68 4.24 5.58
C GLU A 85 6.74 4.24 4.36
N ASP A 86 5.52 3.70 4.48
CA ASP A 86 4.51 3.76 3.42
C ASP A 86 4.11 5.21 3.11
N LEU A 87 3.85 6.00 4.16
CA LEU A 87 3.55 7.42 4.02
C LEU A 87 4.73 8.18 3.42
N TYR A 88 5.93 7.98 3.97
CA TYR A 88 7.15 8.62 3.50
C TYR A 88 7.39 8.32 2.02
N ARG A 89 7.29 7.05 1.62
CA ARG A 89 7.47 6.64 0.23
C ARG A 89 6.44 7.30 -0.69
N THR A 90 5.15 7.23 -0.34
CA THR A 90 4.08 7.86 -1.12
C THR A 90 4.28 9.36 -1.27
N ILE A 91 4.73 10.03 -0.21
CA ILE A 91 5.04 11.48 -0.24
C ILE A 91 6.21 11.76 -1.16
N MET A 92 7.31 11.03 -1.02
CA MET A 92 8.53 11.31 -1.76
C MET A 92 8.43 10.92 -3.23
N GLU A 93 7.88 9.75 -3.52
CA GLU A 93 7.81 9.20 -4.88
C GLU A 93 6.58 9.67 -5.66
N GLY A 94 5.58 10.21 -4.95
CA GLY A 94 4.28 10.51 -5.54
C GLY A 94 3.53 9.23 -5.95
N VAL A 95 2.47 9.42 -6.74
CA VAL A 95 1.68 8.29 -7.26
C VAL A 95 1.65 8.38 -8.79
N PRO A 96 2.30 7.49 -9.51
CA PRO A 96 2.39 7.53 -10.97
C PRO A 96 1.01 7.66 -11.64
N ARG A 97 0.91 8.47 -12.68
CA ARG A 97 -0.32 8.71 -13.46
C ARG A 97 -1.47 9.27 -12.61
N THR A 98 -1.14 10.01 -11.57
CA THR A 98 -2.08 10.81 -10.78
C THR A 98 -1.51 12.21 -10.57
N PRO A 99 -2.35 13.18 -10.15
CA PRO A 99 -1.87 14.51 -9.78
C PRO A 99 -0.95 14.55 -8.55
N MET A 100 -0.80 13.47 -7.78
CA MET A 100 0.13 13.41 -6.66
C MET A 100 1.58 13.34 -7.16
N PRO A 101 2.35 14.43 -7.11
CA PRO A 101 3.65 14.51 -7.76
C PRO A 101 4.75 13.82 -6.94
N HIS A 102 5.85 13.50 -7.62
CA HIS A 102 7.12 13.21 -6.99
C HIS A 102 7.72 14.47 -6.37
N HIS A 103 8.04 14.43 -5.09
CA HIS A 103 8.59 15.58 -4.37
C HIS A 103 10.12 15.55 -4.30
N ALA A 104 10.79 15.54 -5.45
CA ALA A 104 12.26 15.45 -5.57
C ALA A 104 13.03 16.53 -4.79
N LEU A 105 12.43 17.70 -4.60
CA LEU A 105 13.07 18.81 -3.91
C LEU A 105 12.96 18.75 -2.38
N LEU A 106 12.11 17.89 -1.84
CA LEU A 106 12.04 17.68 -0.40
C LEU A 106 13.24 16.89 0.10
N LYS A 107 13.84 17.36 1.18
CA LYS A 107 14.87 16.60 1.90
C LYS A 107 14.21 15.41 2.62
N LYS A 108 14.94 14.30 2.76
CA LYS A 108 14.45 13.10 3.48
C LYS A 108 13.83 13.44 4.87
N LYS A 109 14.45 14.34 5.63
CA LYS A 109 13.94 14.81 6.93
C LYS A 109 12.61 15.60 6.81
N GLU A 110 12.33 16.19 5.67
CA GLU A 110 11.09 16.93 5.42
C GLU A 110 9.98 15.97 5.03
N GLY A 111 10.26 14.98 4.17
CA GLY A 111 9.32 13.90 3.87
C GLY A 111 8.86 13.15 5.12
N ARG A 112 9.80 12.77 6.01
CA ARG A 112 9.46 12.14 7.30
C ARG A 112 8.67 13.06 8.22
N ALA A 113 8.98 14.34 8.23
CA ALA A 113 8.26 15.32 9.05
C ALA A 113 6.80 15.50 8.58
N VAL A 114 6.57 15.57 7.25
CA VAL A 114 5.22 15.71 6.73
C VAL A 114 4.42 14.42 6.89
N ALA A 115 5.06 13.25 6.84
CA ALA A 115 4.40 11.99 7.17
C ALA A 115 3.83 12.01 8.60
N GLN A 116 4.61 12.45 9.59
CA GLN A 116 4.14 12.60 10.97
C GLN A 116 3.04 13.66 11.11
N TYR A 117 3.09 14.73 10.33
CA TYR A 117 2.03 15.73 10.35
C TYR A 117 0.72 15.18 9.74
N VAL A 118 0.78 14.44 8.65
CA VAL A 118 -0.40 13.81 8.02
C VAL A 118 -1.14 12.91 9.01
N LYS A 119 -0.44 12.17 9.86
CA LYS A 119 -1.03 11.32 10.90
C LYS A 119 -1.91 12.12 11.88
N THR A 120 -1.63 13.41 12.10
CA THR A 120 -2.40 14.24 13.03
C THR A 120 -3.82 14.55 12.54
N PHE A 121 -4.11 14.38 11.26
CA PHE A 121 -5.45 14.58 10.72
C PHE A 121 -6.44 13.46 11.08
N PHE A 122 -5.93 12.29 11.47
CA PHE A 122 -6.76 11.17 11.93
C PHE A 122 -6.45 10.86 13.40
N PRO A 123 -7.26 11.37 14.35
CA PRO A 123 -6.97 11.28 15.78
C PRO A 123 -6.82 9.84 16.32
N ALA A 124 -7.54 8.87 15.71
CA ALA A 124 -7.46 7.46 16.10
C ALA A 124 -6.06 6.86 15.84
N TRP A 125 -5.22 7.48 15.00
CA TRP A 125 -3.85 6.99 14.74
C TRP A 125 -3.03 6.74 16.01
N LYS A 126 -3.22 7.57 17.02
CA LYS A 126 -2.51 7.43 18.30
C LYS A 126 -2.97 6.22 19.12
N ALA A 127 -4.18 5.76 18.92
CA ALA A 127 -4.77 4.65 19.67
C ALA A 127 -4.47 3.29 19.04
N GLU A 128 -4.19 3.23 17.74
CA GLU A 128 -4.01 1.98 16.98
C GLU A 128 -2.61 1.36 17.10
N GLY A 129 -1.65 2.09 17.69
CA GLY A 129 -0.27 1.61 17.80
C GLY A 129 0.48 1.66 16.47
N GLU A 130 1.66 1.02 16.42
CA GLU A 130 2.47 0.96 15.22
C GLU A 130 2.06 -0.25 14.36
N ALA A 131 1.51 0.05 13.18
CA ALA A 131 1.10 -0.95 12.22
C ALA A 131 2.32 -1.73 11.67
N GLN A 132 2.15 -3.05 11.51
CA GLN A 132 3.21 -3.92 11.02
C GLN A 132 2.97 -4.30 9.55
N PRO A 133 4.01 -4.23 8.70
CA PRO A 133 3.87 -4.65 7.31
C PRO A 133 3.61 -6.16 7.21
N VAL A 134 2.82 -6.56 6.21
CA VAL A 134 2.67 -7.97 5.86
C VAL A 134 4.04 -8.56 5.48
N PRO A 135 4.36 -9.78 5.94
CA PRO A 135 5.63 -10.41 5.61
C PRO A 135 5.74 -10.67 4.11
N LEU A 136 6.93 -10.45 3.57
CA LEU A 136 7.25 -10.84 2.19
C LEU A 136 7.67 -12.30 2.16
N VAL A 137 6.95 -13.12 1.43
CA VAL A 137 7.39 -14.48 1.13
C VAL A 137 8.60 -14.43 0.20
N PRO A 138 9.65 -15.21 0.45
CA PRO A 138 10.82 -15.24 -0.42
C PRO A 138 10.44 -15.58 -1.88
N ARG A 139 10.97 -14.81 -2.81
CA ARG A 139 10.75 -15.02 -4.24
C ARG A 139 11.39 -16.35 -4.67
N PRO A 140 10.63 -17.30 -5.27
CA PRO A 140 11.15 -18.56 -5.74
C PRO A 140 12.20 -18.37 -6.85
N LYS A 141 13.22 -19.24 -6.88
CA LYS A 141 14.28 -19.20 -7.89
C LYS A 141 13.76 -19.38 -9.33
N ASN A 142 12.66 -20.10 -9.49
CA ASN A 142 12.01 -20.35 -10.78
C ASN A 142 10.99 -19.29 -11.16
N ALA A 143 10.85 -18.19 -10.42
CA ALA A 143 9.95 -17.10 -10.75
C ALA A 143 10.30 -16.47 -12.10
N GLY A 144 9.29 -16.29 -12.97
CA GLY A 144 9.48 -15.74 -14.31
C GLY A 144 9.88 -16.75 -15.40
N THR A 145 10.10 -18.04 -15.07
CA THR A 145 10.25 -19.09 -16.08
C THR A 145 8.94 -19.30 -16.87
N PRO A 146 8.97 -19.92 -18.07
CA PRO A 146 7.76 -20.22 -18.82
C PRO A 146 6.68 -20.95 -18.01
N ALA A 147 7.06 -21.93 -17.19
CA ALA A 147 6.12 -22.63 -16.31
C ALA A 147 5.54 -21.72 -15.23
N SER A 148 6.35 -20.87 -14.62
CA SER A 148 5.91 -19.87 -13.64
C SER A 148 4.94 -18.86 -14.27
N LEU A 149 5.21 -18.38 -15.48
CA LEU A 149 4.35 -17.46 -16.21
C LEU A 149 3.00 -18.09 -16.58
N GLU A 150 3.00 -19.36 -17.01
CA GLU A 150 1.77 -20.08 -17.28
C GLU A 150 0.94 -20.29 -16.01
N ARG A 151 1.58 -20.71 -14.92
CA ARG A 151 0.91 -20.81 -13.62
C ARG A 151 0.34 -19.47 -13.18
N GLY A 152 1.07 -18.38 -13.37
CA GLY A 152 0.60 -17.03 -13.08
C GLY A 152 -0.64 -16.64 -13.90
N ARG A 153 -0.72 -17.05 -15.17
CA ARG A 153 -1.89 -16.86 -16.01
C ARG A 153 -3.12 -17.63 -15.49
N GLU A 154 -2.91 -18.86 -15.01
CA GLU A 154 -3.98 -19.64 -14.37
C GLU A 154 -4.49 -18.94 -13.11
N VAL A 155 -3.58 -18.48 -12.23
CA VAL A 155 -3.92 -17.73 -11.01
C VAL A 155 -4.66 -16.43 -11.35
N TYR A 156 -4.24 -15.70 -12.38
CA TYR A 156 -4.89 -14.48 -12.85
C TYR A 156 -6.35 -14.73 -13.25
N ARG A 157 -6.62 -15.84 -13.93
CA ARG A 157 -7.98 -16.25 -14.28
C ARG A 157 -8.77 -16.74 -13.08
N PHE A 158 -8.17 -17.59 -12.24
CA PHE A 158 -8.81 -18.15 -11.06
C PHE A 158 -9.28 -17.05 -10.08
N LEU A 159 -8.44 -16.06 -9.83
CA LEU A 159 -8.76 -14.90 -9.00
C LEU A 159 -9.60 -13.85 -9.72
N GLN A 160 -10.03 -14.12 -10.95
CA GLN A 160 -10.88 -13.26 -11.77
C GLN A 160 -10.31 -11.85 -12.02
N CYS A 161 -9.00 -11.69 -11.99
CA CYS A 161 -8.33 -10.40 -12.25
C CYS A 161 -8.72 -9.82 -13.61
N ALA A 162 -8.92 -10.70 -14.61
CA ALA A 162 -9.36 -10.33 -15.96
C ALA A 162 -10.75 -9.67 -15.98
N SER A 163 -11.60 -9.90 -14.98
CA SER A 163 -12.93 -9.31 -14.94
C SER A 163 -12.91 -7.78 -14.87
N CYS A 164 -11.85 -7.22 -14.23
CA CYS A 164 -11.62 -5.78 -14.15
C CYS A 164 -10.44 -5.35 -15.04
N HIS A 165 -9.30 -6.05 -14.95
CA HIS A 165 -8.08 -5.66 -15.66
C HIS A 165 -8.03 -6.10 -17.13
N GLY A 166 -8.98 -6.93 -17.60
CA GLY A 166 -8.97 -7.49 -18.94
C GLY A 166 -8.02 -8.68 -19.10
N GLY A 167 -8.22 -9.49 -20.13
CA GLY A 167 -7.38 -10.65 -20.43
C GLY A 167 -5.95 -10.28 -20.84
N THR A 168 -5.78 -9.10 -21.41
CA THR A 168 -4.50 -8.49 -21.82
C THR A 168 -3.96 -7.49 -20.83
N GLY A 169 -4.66 -7.23 -19.73
CA GLY A 169 -4.23 -6.31 -18.67
C GLY A 169 -4.49 -4.83 -18.95
N ARG A 170 -5.29 -4.47 -19.95
CA ARG A 170 -5.51 -3.06 -20.36
C ARG A 170 -6.49 -2.29 -19.48
N GLY A 171 -7.06 -2.91 -18.44
CA GLY A 171 -8.08 -2.30 -17.60
C GLY A 171 -9.47 -2.27 -18.24
N ASP A 172 -9.69 -3.06 -19.27
CA ASP A 172 -10.86 -3.11 -20.12
C ASP A 172 -11.73 -4.37 -19.88
N GLY A 173 -11.61 -4.96 -18.70
CA GLY A 173 -12.42 -6.12 -18.33
C GLY A 173 -13.92 -5.77 -18.27
N PRO A 174 -14.81 -6.79 -18.40
CA PRO A 174 -16.26 -6.57 -18.48
C PRO A 174 -16.86 -5.85 -17.28
N ARG A 175 -16.21 -5.90 -16.12
CA ARG A 175 -16.64 -5.15 -14.91
C ARG A 175 -16.05 -3.75 -14.80
N ALA A 176 -15.08 -3.37 -15.63
CA ALA A 176 -14.36 -2.11 -15.52
C ALA A 176 -15.30 -0.89 -15.53
N ALA A 177 -16.29 -0.89 -16.45
CA ALA A 177 -17.23 0.20 -16.60
C ALA A 177 -18.33 0.26 -15.51
N THR A 178 -18.49 -0.80 -14.72
CA THR A 178 -19.55 -0.94 -13.70
C THR A 178 -19.02 -0.91 -12.27
N LEU A 179 -17.75 -0.56 -12.08
CA LEU A 179 -17.19 -0.43 -10.73
C LEU A 179 -17.90 0.70 -9.98
N PRO A 180 -18.30 0.49 -8.73
CA PRO A 180 -18.86 1.56 -7.91
C PRO A 180 -17.80 2.63 -7.66
N PRO A 181 -18.18 3.87 -7.30
CA PRO A 181 -17.24 4.85 -6.81
C PRO A 181 -16.42 4.32 -5.63
N ASP A 182 -15.21 4.88 -5.43
CA ASP A 182 -14.41 4.58 -4.23
C ASP A 182 -15.09 5.18 -2.97
N THR A 183 -14.58 4.86 -1.78
CA THR A 183 -15.18 5.34 -0.52
C THR A 183 -15.19 6.87 -0.37
N LEU A 184 -14.48 7.59 -1.22
CA LEU A 184 -14.51 9.06 -1.30
C LEU A 184 -15.44 9.59 -2.41
N GLY A 185 -16.18 8.71 -3.08
CA GLY A 185 -17.09 9.06 -4.17
C GLY A 185 -16.41 9.26 -5.53
N ASN A 186 -15.12 8.96 -5.67
CA ASN A 186 -14.42 9.11 -6.94
C ASN A 186 -14.63 7.90 -7.85
N ALA A 187 -14.78 8.12 -9.15
CA ALA A 187 -14.87 7.06 -10.14
C ALA A 187 -13.61 6.17 -10.10
N GLN A 188 -13.83 4.85 -10.21
CA GLN A 188 -12.76 3.87 -10.22
C GLN A 188 -12.51 3.36 -11.63
N TYR A 189 -11.24 3.24 -11.97
CA TYR A 189 -10.79 2.64 -13.22
C TYR A 189 -9.70 1.61 -12.92
N PRO A 190 -9.86 0.35 -13.36
CA PRO A 190 -8.81 -0.65 -13.21
C PRO A 190 -7.53 -0.15 -13.86
N THR A 191 -6.41 -0.35 -13.18
CA THR A 191 -5.12 0.03 -13.73
C THR A 191 -4.84 -0.76 -15.01
N ASP A 192 -4.44 -0.06 -16.07
CA ASP A 192 -3.82 -0.67 -17.24
C ASP A 192 -2.46 -1.23 -16.81
N LEU A 193 -2.36 -2.55 -16.76
CA LEU A 193 -1.18 -3.30 -16.32
C LEU A 193 -0.09 -3.38 -17.41
N THR A 194 -0.38 -2.92 -18.62
CA THR A 194 0.59 -2.90 -19.72
C THR A 194 1.50 -1.68 -19.69
N LEU A 195 1.16 -0.67 -18.88
CA LEU A 195 1.91 0.58 -18.79
C LEU A 195 3.17 0.44 -17.92
N GLU A 196 4.15 1.33 -18.19
CA GLU A 196 5.48 1.24 -17.61
C GLU A 196 5.53 1.34 -16.07
N LYS A 197 4.67 2.18 -15.48
CA LYS A 197 4.71 2.47 -14.04
C LYS A 197 3.41 2.08 -13.36
N PHE A 198 3.49 1.26 -12.33
CA PHE A 198 2.37 0.94 -11.46
C PHE A 198 2.17 2.04 -10.40
N LYS A 199 0.89 2.27 -10.03
CA LYS A 199 0.55 3.27 -8.99
C LYS A 199 1.05 2.86 -7.60
N SER A 200 1.19 1.55 -7.35
CA SER A 200 1.68 1.01 -6.08
C SER A 200 3.18 1.21 -5.85
N GLY A 201 3.93 1.50 -6.89
CA GLY A 201 5.38 1.71 -6.85
C GLY A 201 6.12 1.01 -7.98
N PRO A 202 7.42 1.28 -8.14
CA PRO A 202 8.24 0.76 -9.24
C PRO A 202 8.74 -0.68 -9.01
N GLU A 203 8.81 -1.11 -7.75
CA GLU A 203 9.45 -2.37 -7.38
C GLU A 203 8.47 -3.56 -7.50
N VAL A 204 9.04 -4.74 -7.68
CA VAL A 204 8.25 -6.00 -7.79
C VAL A 204 7.54 -6.28 -6.46
N GLU A 205 8.17 -5.95 -5.35
CA GLU A 205 7.64 -6.05 -4.00
C GLU A 205 6.46 -5.11 -3.76
N ASP A 206 6.33 -4.03 -4.51
CA ASP A 206 5.16 -3.14 -4.42
C ASP A 206 3.91 -3.79 -5.04
N LEU A 207 4.10 -4.58 -6.10
CA LEU A 207 3.02 -5.42 -6.63
C LEU A 207 2.62 -6.51 -5.63
N TYR A 208 3.61 -7.13 -4.96
CA TYR A 208 3.35 -8.10 -3.91
C TYR A 208 2.49 -7.48 -2.80
N ARG A 209 2.88 -6.33 -2.27
CA ARG A 209 2.12 -5.62 -1.24
C ARG A 209 0.71 -5.29 -1.72
N ALA A 210 0.57 -4.71 -2.91
CA ALA A 210 -0.73 -4.35 -3.46
C ALA A 210 -1.68 -5.56 -3.62
N LEU A 211 -1.16 -6.74 -3.96
CA LEU A 211 -1.94 -7.97 -4.03
C LEU A 211 -2.29 -8.50 -2.63
N MET A 212 -1.34 -8.51 -1.72
CA MET A 212 -1.55 -9.03 -0.36
C MET A 212 -2.50 -8.16 0.45
N THR A 213 -2.41 -6.83 0.31
CA THR A 213 -3.14 -5.88 1.16
C THR A 213 -4.34 -5.24 0.48
N GLY A 214 -4.50 -5.38 -0.84
CA GLY A 214 -5.50 -4.65 -1.61
C GLY A 214 -5.24 -3.14 -1.64
N LEU A 215 -6.22 -2.40 -2.14
CA LEU A 215 -6.20 -0.94 -2.18
C LEU A 215 -7.43 -0.42 -1.41
N ASP A 216 -7.26 -0.10 -0.14
CA ASP A 216 -8.37 0.29 0.73
C ASP A 216 -9.21 1.43 0.17
N GLY A 217 -10.51 1.30 0.37
CA GLY A 217 -11.50 2.22 -0.16
C GLY A 217 -11.81 2.00 -1.65
N THR A 218 -11.24 0.97 -2.29
CA THR A 218 -11.49 0.66 -3.70
C THR A 218 -12.02 -0.76 -3.89
N SER A 219 -12.42 -1.09 -5.14
CA SER A 219 -12.83 -2.44 -5.53
C SER A 219 -11.67 -3.42 -5.70
N MET A 220 -10.40 -2.99 -5.55
CA MET A 220 -9.24 -3.87 -5.58
C MET A 220 -9.05 -4.54 -4.22
N SER A 221 -9.59 -5.75 -4.08
CA SER A 221 -9.56 -6.52 -2.84
C SER A 221 -8.16 -7.01 -2.48
N ALA A 222 -7.95 -7.30 -1.19
CA ALA A 222 -6.77 -8.02 -0.72
C ALA A 222 -6.90 -9.52 -1.03
N TYR A 223 -5.81 -10.13 -1.45
CA TYR A 223 -5.73 -11.56 -1.75
C TYR A 223 -4.85 -12.32 -0.76
N GLY A 224 -4.29 -11.65 0.25
CA GLY A 224 -3.37 -12.25 1.22
C GLY A 224 -3.90 -13.53 1.85
N GLN A 225 -5.15 -13.54 2.31
CA GLN A 225 -5.77 -14.70 2.94
C GLN A 225 -5.97 -15.90 2.00
N ILE A 226 -5.97 -15.69 0.69
CA ILE A 226 -6.12 -16.77 -0.30
C ILE A 226 -4.81 -17.53 -0.49
N PHE A 227 -3.68 -16.86 -0.31
CA PHE A 227 -2.35 -17.41 -0.49
C PHE A 227 -1.74 -17.96 0.81
N THR A 228 -2.26 -17.56 1.99
CA THR A 228 -1.78 -18.06 3.29
C THR A 228 -2.63 -19.24 3.76
N PRO A 229 -2.03 -20.35 4.24
CA PRO A 229 -2.81 -21.47 4.77
C PRO A 229 -3.67 -21.07 5.99
N PRO A 230 -4.89 -21.66 6.17
CA PRO A 230 -5.45 -22.74 5.37
C PRO A 230 -6.58 -22.28 4.45
N GLY A 231 -6.26 -21.91 3.21
CA GLY A 231 -7.30 -21.75 2.20
C GLY A 231 -7.43 -23.01 1.37
N ASP A 232 -8.60 -23.60 1.27
CA ASP A 232 -8.91 -24.78 0.42
C ASP A 232 -8.99 -24.42 -1.07
N THR A 233 -8.19 -23.46 -1.50
CA THR A 233 -8.21 -22.93 -2.88
C THR A 233 -7.26 -23.65 -3.82
N GLY A 234 -6.41 -24.57 -3.30
CA GLY A 234 -5.34 -25.21 -4.07
C GLY A 234 -4.21 -24.25 -4.49
N LEU A 235 -4.27 -22.96 -4.09
CA LEU A 235 -3.21 -22.00 -4.28
C LEU A 235 -2.17 -22.14 -3.18
N GLN A 236 -0.92 -21.93 -3.56
CA GLN A 236 0.22 -21.94 -2.65
C GLN A 236 0.78 -20.52 -2.51
N GLU A 237 1.44 -20.25 -1.41
CA GLU A 237 2.08 -18.97 -1.12
C GLU A 237 3.01 -18.49 -2.25
N ARG A 238 3.72 -19.41 -2.91
CA ARG A 238 4.55 -19.10 -4.08
C ARG A 238 3.76 -18.66 -5.32
N ASP A 239 2.46 -18.96 -5.40
CA ASP A 239 1.63 -18.63 -6.56
C ASP A 239 1.40 -17.11 -6.69
N ILE A 240 1.58 -16.36 -5.60
CA ILE A 240 1.57 -14.89 -5.69
C ILE A 240 2.71 -14.38 -6.58
N TRP A 241 3.90 -14.97 -6.49
CA TRP A 241 5.03 -14.60 -7.35
C TRP A 241 4.78 -14.99 -8.80
N ASN A 242 4.17 -16.16 -9.04
CA ASN A 242 3.77 -16.57 -10.39
C ASN A 242 2.80 -15.54 -11.01
N LEU A 243 1.80 -15.10 -10.24
CA LEU A 243 0.86 -14.05 -10.65
C LEU A 243 1.58 -12.72 -10.93
N ILE A 244 2.46 -12.27 -10.07
CA ILE A 244 3.24 -11.03 -10.24
C ILE A 244 4.05 -11.09 -11.53
N PHE A 245 4.77 -12.18 -11.79
CA PHE A 245 5.56 -12.31 -13.01
C PHE A 245 4.70 -12.39 -14.28
N HIS A 246 3.50 -12.96 -14.18
CA HIS A 246 2.53 -12.87 -15.27
C HIS A 246 2.09 -11.40 -15.53
N VAL A 247 1.78 -10.63 -14.50
CA VAL A 247 1.47 -9.20 -14.64
C VAL A 247 2.64 -8.42 -15.25
N LEU A 248 3.87 -8.70 -14.82
CA LEU A 248 5.08 -8.10 -15.42
C LEU A 248 5.28 -8.51 -16.88
N ARG A 249 4.82 -9.70 -17.29
CA ARG A 249 4.80 -10.11 -18.69
C ARG A 249 3.80 -9.27 -19.50
N LEU A 250 2.58 -9.05 -19.00
CA LEU A 250 1.58 -8.20 -19.65
C LEU A 250 2.15 -6.79 -19.90
N LYS A 251 2.87 -6.24 -18.93
CA LYS A 251 3.57 -4.95 -19.07
C LYS A 251 4.55 -4.95 -20.25
N ARG A 252 5.34 -6.00 -20.41
CA ARG A 252 6.32 -6.09 -21.52
C ARG A 252 5.65 -6.25 -22.88
N GLU A 253 4.63 -7.11 -22.96
CA GLU A 253 3.91 -7.39 -24.20
C GLU A 253 3.11 -6.18 -24.68
N GLY A 254 2.48 -5.42 -23.76
CA GLY A 254 1.75 -4.20 -24.08
C GLY A 254 2.65 -3.04 -24.57
N GLY A 255 3.85 -2.90 -24.03
CA GLY A 255 4.83 -1.91 -24.45
C GLY A 255 5.33 -2.13 -25.89
N PHE A 256 5.37 -3.35 -26.36
CA PHE A 256 5.73 -3.68 -27.77
C PHE A 256 4.60 -3.36 -28.76
N SER A 257 3.33 -3.47 -28.34
CA SER A 257 2.18 -3.21 -29.21
C SER A 257 1.93 -1.72 -29.49
N ALA A 258 2.45 -0.83 -28.63
CA ALA A 258 2.30 0.62 -28.79
C ALA A 258 3.35 1.25 -29.74
N ALA A 259 4.32 0.46 -30.20
CA ALA A 259 5.42 0.91 -31.06
C ALA A 259 5.34 0.39 -32.51
N SER A 260 4.17 -0.13 -32.93
CA SER A 260 3.96 -0.47 -34.35
C SER A 260 3.23 0.68 -35.05
N PRO A 261 3.76 1.19 -36.18
CA PRO A 261 3.24 2.34 -36.91
C PRO A 261 1.87 2.12 -37.53
#